data_3dc65f74cde2570f2bb57b4f29067a6f
#
_entry.id   3dc65f74cde2570f2bb57b4f29067a6f
#
_cell.length_a   1.000
_cell.length_b   1.000
_cell.length_c   1.000
_cell.angle_alpha   90.00
_cell.angle_beta   90.00
_cell.angle_gamma   90.00
#
_symmetry.space_group_name_H-M   'P 1'
#
loop_
_entity.id
_entity.type
_entity.pdbx_description
1 polymer ?
#
loop_
_entity_poly.entity_id
_entity_poly.type
_entity_poly.pdbx_seq_one_letter_code
_entity_poly.pdbx_strand_id
1 'polypeptide(L)'
;MGLSVATVGVAAAQDFDAVLAAPDDIELNLEYARRAADAGDLNGAAGALERVLIADPNRHGTRLLYAVVLFRLDDLQGARDQLDLLEPVALTPLQRAEAARYRARIERSRSTTRFSGNASASVTYEDDAAGALTTQFDSLFAPPVSEEGGAAVFAARLNIAHDLDGAAGYAAFGSIGGYDRSTFDDIDGNVRRGDIEAGLSYTGRLNSWNVSAVARALDLLDDPYMREVGLKAQARWRTSNATTFSLSGEAVSQTFDEPGVDALALFIGGDRDGWRYDVNLGMTHRLDARSSFGVSAGWQDKQADYEPFGYSGPGIQVRYYTSSRRGQYLAISGGMQWLEYDAPDPVFIGFGAPAREDTRSWARVAVGAPFSAFTAAGATGDWRQDVGVEGALTYGARDSLAPLADYDSWGAELRLTWRFGAAN
;
A
#
# COMPACT_ATOMS: atom_id res chain seq x y z
N MET A 1 7.76 -19.44 -28.84
CA MET A 1 8.54 -19.22 -27.61
C MET A 1 7.95 -20.10 -26.51
N GLY A 2 8.25 -21.37 -26.54
CA GLY A 2 7.69 -22.38 -25.63
C GLY A 2 8.70 -23.46 -25.36
N LEU A 3 9.67 -23.22 -24.46
CA LEU A 3 10.68 -24.23 -24.09
C LEU A 3 11.37 -23.92 -22.75
N SER A 4 10.64 -23.50 -21.72
CA SER A 4 11.28 -23.25 -20.40
C SER A 4 10.55 -23.86 -19.20
N VAL A 5 9.38 -24.47 -19.37
CA VAL A 5 8.61 -25.03 -18.24
C VAL A 5 8.92 -26.52 -18.03
N ALA A 6 9.36 -27.23 -19.05
CA ALA A 6 9.63 -28.66 -18.95
C ALA A 6 10.95 -29.04 -18.25
N THR A 7 11.93 -28.14 -18.22
CA THR A 7 13.26 -28.45 -17.65
C THR A 7 13.31 -28.38 -16.12
N VAL A 8 12.48 -27.59 -15.48
CA VAL A 8 12.43 -27.47 -14.00
C VAL A 8 11.77 -28.71 -13.37
N GLY A 9 10.74 -29.27 -14.01
CA GLY A 9 10.06 -30.47 -13.51
C GLY A 9 10.90 -31.75 -13.61
N VAL A 10 11.74 -31.87 -14.63
CA VAL A 10 12.61 -33.05 -14.82
C VAL A 10 13.80 -33.07 -13.84
N ALA A 11 14.39 -31.90 -13.56
CA ALA A 11 15.47 -31.80 -12.58
C ALA A 11 15.01 -32.10 -11.15
N ALA A 12 13.81 -31.63 -10.76
CA ALA A 12 13.25 -31.91 -9.43
C ALA A 12 12.89 -33.40 -9.24
N ALA A 13 12.46 -34.10 -10.28
CA ALA A 13 12.20 -35.54 -10.23
C ALA A 13 13.47 -36.35 -10.10
N GLN A 14 14.53 -36.01 -10.82
CA GLN A 14 15.84 -36.69 -10.71
C GLN A 14 16.48 -36.49 -9.32
N ASP A 15 16.30 -35.34 -8.70
CA ASP A 15 16.80 -35.07 -7.35
C ASP A 15 16.06 -35.88 -6.29
N PHE A 16 14.76 -36.11 -6.46
CA PHE A 16 13.97 -36.93 -5.55
C PHE A 16 14.33 -38.41 -5.64
N ASP A 17 14.57 -38.95 -6.86
CA ASP A 17 15.00 -40.31 -7.09
C ASP A 17 16.38 -40.57 -6.45
N ALA A 18 17.30 -39.61 -6.47
CA ALA A 18 18.58 -39.71 -5.81
C ALA A 18 18.44 -39.80 -4.28
N VAL A 19 17.53 -38.97 -3.69
CA VAL A 19 17.24 -39.04 -2.25
C VAL A 19 16.59 -40.38 -1.86
N LEU A 20 15.73 -40.94 -2.72
CA LEU A 20 15.14 -42.27 -2.48
C LEU A 20 16.19 -43.38 -2.52
N ALA A 21 17.20 -43.25 -3.36
CA ALA A 21 18.30 -44.23 -3.48
C ALA A 21 19.27 -44.20 -2.29
N ALA A 22 19.41 -43.04 -1.62
CA ALA A 22 20.27 -42.85 -0.45
C ALA A 22 19.55 -41.96 0.61
N PRO A 23 18.50 -42.47 1.28
CA PRO A 23 17.66 -41.68 2.18
C PRO A 23 18.41 -41.19 3.43
N ASP A 24 19.47 -41.86 3.83
CA ASP A 24 20.29 -41.52 5.00
C ASP A 24 21.42 -40.54 4.69
N ASP A 25 21.62 -40.17 3.43
CA ASP A 25 22.64 -39.20 3.05
C ASP A 25 22.20 -37.79 3.44
N ILE A 26 22.84 -37.27 4.48
CA ILE A 26 22.52 -35.98 5.08
C ILE A 26 22.71 -34.82 4.09
N GLU A 27 23.83 -34.81 3.36
CA GLU A 27 24.17 -33.70 2.47
C GLU A 27 23.22 -33.67 1.23
N LEU A 28 22.91 -34.87 0.71
CA LEU A 28 21.96 -35.02 -0.39
C LEU A 28 20.55 -34.52 0.00
N ASN A 29 20.07 -34.91 1.19
CA ASN A 29 18.79 -34.45 1.71
C ASN A 29 18.78 -32.93 1.96
N LEU A 30 19.87 -32.32 2.44
CA LEU A 30 19.99 -30.88 2.64
C LEU A 30 19.97 -30.12 1.31
N GLU A 31 20.66 -30.62 0.30
CA GLU A 31 20.71 -30.03 -1.02
C GLU A 31 19.31 -30.08 -1.69
N TYR A 32 18.67 -31.24 -1.63
CA TYR A 32 17.30 -31.42 -2.09
C TYR A 32 16.35 -30.47 -1.37
N ALA A 33 16.39 -30.38 -0.03
CA ALA A 33 15.51 -29.54 0.76
C ALA A 33 15.63 -28.05 0.40
N ARG A 34 16.85 -27.56 0.16
CA ARG A 34 17.08 -26.16 -0.27
C ARG A 34 16.46 -25.89 -1.65
N ARG A 35 16.72 -26.79 -2.62
CA ARG A 35 16.17 -26.65 -3.98
C ARG A 35 14.64 -26.76 -3.98
N ALA A 36 14.08 -27.69 -3.23
CA ALA A 36 12.63 -27.84 -3.09
C ALA A 36 11.98 -26.61 -2.45
N ALA A 37 12.58 -26.05 -1.39
CA ALA A 37 12.09 -24.83 -0.75
C ALA A 37 12.16 -23.61 -1.67
N ASP A 38 13.21 -23.48 -2.49
CA ASP A 38 13.37 -22.42 -3.48
C ASP A 38 12.39 -22.57 -4.65
N ALA A 39 12.09 -23.80 -5.05
CA ALA A 39 11.08 -24.14 -6.06
C ALA A 39 9.62 -24.03 -5.55
N GLY A 40 9.42 -23.88 -4.22
CA GLY A 40 8.11 -23.80 -3.60
C GLY A 40 7.49 -25.15 -3.20
N ASP A 41 8.20 -26.25 -3.40
CA ASP A 41 7.82 -27.56 -2.86
C ASP A 41 8.21 -27.66 -1.38
N LEU A 42 7.38 -27.03 -0.56
CA LEU A 42 7.61 -26.95 0.88
C LEU A 42 7.42 -28.31 1.58
N ASN A 43 6.52 -29.17 1.06
CA ASN A 43 6.31 -30.51 1.63
C ASN A 43 7.52 -31.41 1.39
N GLY A 44 8.06 -31.41 0.18
CA GLY A 44 9.29 -32.12 -0.15
C GLY A 44 10.47 -31.63 0.68
N ALA A 45 10.62 -30.31 0.84
CA ALA A 45 11.63 -29.70 1.69
C ALA A 45 11.50 -30.14 3.15
N ALA A 46 10.28 -30.09 3.72
CA ALA A 46 10.02 -30.50 5.11
C ALA A 46 10.40 -31.94 5.36
N GLY A 47 9.94 -32.88 4.51
CA GLY A 47 10.27 -34.30 4.65
C GLY A 47 11.77 -34.61 4.55
N ALA A 48 12.51 -33.89 3.71
CA ALA A 48 13.97 -34.06 3.61
C ALA A 48 14.68 -33.49 4.87
N LEU A 49 14.29 -32.33 5.36
CA LEU A 49 14.84 -31.74 6.59
C LEU A 49 14.56 -32.59 7.82
N GLU A 50 13.36 -33.19 7.90
CA GLU A 50 13.00 -34.12 8.97
C GLU A 50 13.93 -35.35 8.98
N ARG A 51 14.18 -35.98 7.82
CA ARG A 51 15.14 -37.10 7.72
C ARG A 51 16.55 -36.71 8.20
N VAL A 52 17.04 -35.53 7.81
CA VAL A 52 18.32 -35.01 8.30
C VAL A 52 18.32 -34.87 9.81
N LEU A 53 17.26 -34.38 10.42
CA LEU A 53 17.17 -34.19 11.86
C LEU A 53 16.94 -35.47 12.64
N ILE A 54 16.41 -36.52 12.00
CA ILE A 54 16.37 -37.88 12.54
C ILE A 54 17.78 -38.47 12.57
N ALA A 55 18.56 -38.31 11.49
CA ALA A 55 19.92 -38.82 11.42
C ALA A 55 20.92 -38.04 12.30
N ASP A 56 20.76 -36.71 12.39
CA ASP A 56 21.61 -35.86 13.23
C ASP A 56 20.75 -34.72 13.90
N PRO A 57 20.23 -34.98 15.11
CA PRO A 57 19.41 -34.03 15.84
C PRO A 57 20.13 -32.73 16.26
N ASN A 58 21.48 -32.72 16.25
CA ASN A 58 22.27 -31.59 16.71
C ASN A 58 22.59 -30.57 15.59
N ARG A 59 22.06 -30.75 14.40
CA ARG A 59 22.20 -29.77 13.30
C ARG A 59 21.28 -28.57 13.49
N HIS A 60 21.69 -27.64 14.36
CA HIS A 60 20.86 -26.48 14.75
C HIS A 60 20.49 -25.58 13.58
N GLY A 61 21.38 -25.41 12.59
CA GLY A 61 21.05 -24.63 11.35
C GLY A 61 19.97 -25.31 10.51
N THR A 62 19.98 -26.66 10.43
CA THR A 62 18.94 -27.43 9.73
C THR A 62 17.61 -27.34 10.47
N ARG A 63 17.62 -27.39 11.81
CA ARG A 63 16.42 -27.24 12.64
C ARG A 63 15.79 -25.87 12.46
N LEU A 64 16.60 -24.81 12.38
CA LEU A 64 16.10 -23.47 12.10
C LEU A 64 15.46 -23.40 10.70
N LEU A 65 16.10 -23.97 9.68
CA LEU A 65 15.54 -24.04 8.33
C LEU A 65 14.23 -24.83 8.30
N TYR A 66 14.16 -25.94 9.04
CA TYR A 66 12.94 -26.75 9.16
C TYR A 66 11.79 -25.95 9.81
N ALA A 67 12.05 -25.21 10.89
CA ALA A 67 11.10 -24.31 11.49
C ALA A 67 10.58 -23.25 10.50
N VAL A 68 11.44 -22.69 9.66
CA VAL A 68 11.06 -21.73 8.62
C VAL A 68 10.16 -22.37 7.55
N VAL A 69 10.48 -23.60 7.12
CA VAL A 69 9.66 -24.34 6.16
C VAL A 69 8.29 -24.68 6.74
N LEU A 70 8.21 -25.14 7.98
CA LEU A 70 6.94 -25.40 8.69
C LEU A 70 6.10 -24.12 8.82
N PHE A 71 6.74 -23.00 9.16
CA PHE A 71 6.05 -21.70 9.19
C PHE A 71 5.47 -21.34 7.82
N ARG A 72 6.19 -21.57 6.73
CA ARG A 72 5.68 -21.33 5.36
C ARG A 72 4.57 -22.30 4.94
N LEU A 73 4.49 -23.47 5.56
CA LEU A 73 3.41 -24.45 5.40
C LEU A 73 2.18 -24.13 6.26
N ASP A 74 2.21 -23.04 7.04
CA ASP A 74 1.19 -22.65 8.03
C ASP A 74 1.08 -23.64 9.21
N ASP A 75 2.05 -24.52 9.38
CA ASP A 75 2.22 -25.35 10.57
C ASP A 75 2.92 -24.55 11.68
N LEU A 76 2.17 -23.61 12.27
CA LEU A 76 2.69 -22.70 13.29
C LEU A 76 3.08 -23.43 14.58
N GLN A 77 2.40 -24.53 14.91
CA GLN A 77 2.75 -25.32 16.09
C GLN A 77 4.04 -26.08 15.89
N GLY A 78 4.17 -26.81 14.78
CA GLY A 78 5.40 -27.51 14.43
C GLY A 78 6.62 -26.57 14.31
N ALA A 79 6.42 -25.40 13.70
CA ALA A 79 7.47 -24.37 13.61
C ALA A 79 7.93 -23.90 15.00
N ARG A 80 6.99 -23.65 15.92
CA ARG A 80 7.27 -23.26 17.31
C ARG A 80 8.06 -24.34 18.04
N ASP A 81 7.60 -25.58 17.97
CA ASP A 81 8.25 -26.71 18.65
C ASP A 81 9.71 -26.85 18.22
N GLN A 82 10.00 -26.66 16.92
CA GLN A 82 11.38 -26.69 16.43
C GLN A 82 12.20 -25.48 16.91
N LEU A 83 11.62 -24.30 17.02
CA LEU A 83 12.28 -23.11 17.57
C LEU A 83 12.53 -23.23 19.08
N ASP A 84 11.63 -23.85 19.83
CA ASP A 84 11.78 -24.04 21.28
C ASP A 84 12.93 -25.01 21.59
N LEU A 85 13.16 -26.02 20.74
CA LEU A 85 14.32 -26.89 20.81
C LEU A 85 15.65 -26.16 20.55
N LEU A 86 15.63 -24.98 19.94
CA LEU A 86 16.83 -24.15 19.73
C LEU A 86 17.10 -23.17 20.88
N GLU A 87 16.20 -23.01 21.84
CA GLU A 87 16.36 -22.03 22.93
C GLU A 87 17.56 -22.30 23.83
N PRO A 88 17.79 -23.57 24.29
CA PRO A 88 18.92 -23.88 25.16
C PRO A 88 20.27 -23.95 24.42
N VAL A 89 20.30 -23.74 23.10
CA VAL A 89 21.46 -24.00 22.26
C VAL A 89 22.26 -22.73 22.01
N ALA A 90 23.59 -22.86 21.93
CA ALA A 90 24.50 -21.79 21.57
C ALA A 90 24.43 -21.50 20.05
N LEU A 91 23.47 -20.70 19.64
CA LEU A 91 23.32 -20.24 18.24
C LEU A 91 24.29 -19.09 17.92
N THR A 92 24.68 -18.98 16.65
CA THR A 92 25.35 -17.77 16.16
C THR A 92 24.44 -16.54 16.32
N PRO A 93 24.97 -15.32 16.40
CA PRO A 93 24.15 -14.11 16.50
C PRO A 93 23.09 -14.01 15.39
N LEU A 94 23.44 -14.39 14.16
CA LEU A 94 22.53 -14.39 13.01
C LEU A 94 21.39 -15.40 13.19
N GLN A 95 21.70 -16.65 13.55
CA GLN A 95 20.70 -17.68 13.78
C GLN A 95 19.75 -17.33 14.94
N ARG A 96 20.28 -16.71 16.00
CA ARG A 96 19.49 -16.25 17.15
C ARG A 96 18.51 -15.16 16.75
N ALA A 97 18.98 -14.18 15.97
CA ALA A 97 18.12 -13.12 15.46
C ALA A 97 17.00 -13.66 14.54
N GLU A 98 17.35 -14.63 13.68
CA GLU A 98 16.37 -15.26 12.79
C GLU A 98 15.35 -16.10 13.58
N ALA A 99 15.77 -16.90 14.55
CA ALA A 99 14.87 -17.66 15.43
C ALA A 99 13.93 -16.74 16.21
N ALA A 100 14.45 -15.65 16.79
CA ALA A 100 13.65 -14.65 17.49
C ALA A 100 12.61 -13.99 16.56
N ARG A 101 13.00 -13.68 15.33
CA ARG A 101 12.11 -13.12 14.31
C ARG A 101 10.93 -14.06 13.99
N TYR A 102 11.21 -15.35 13.77
CA TYR A 102 10.14 -16.33 13.49
C TYR A 102 9.25 -16.59 14.70
N ARG A 103 9.81 -16.66 15.93
CA ARG A 103 9.00 -16.73 17.16
C ARG A 103 8.03 -15.55 17.26
N ALA A 104 8.53 -14.34 17.08
CA ALA A 104 7.68 -13.14 17.11
C ALA A 104 6.59 -13.16 16.01
N ARG A 105 6.87 -13.79 14.85
CA ARG A 105 5.87 -13.98 13.79
C ARG A 105 4.80 -14.98 14.18
N ILE A 106 5.18 -16.12 14.75
CA ILE A 106 4.26 -17.17 15.22
C ILE A 106 3.35 -16.60 16.31
N GLU A 107 3.89 -15.89 17.30
CA GLU A 107 3.09 -15.27 18.35
C GLU A 107 2.10 -14.24 17.80
N ARG A 108 2.52 -13.42 16.83
CA ARG A 108 1.63 -12.48 16.14
C ARG A 108 0.52 -13.18 15.35
N SER A 109 0.83 -14.29 14.69
CA SER A 109 -0.17 -15.09 13.95
C SER A 109 -1.18 -15.79 14.87
N ARG A 110 -0.85 -15.99 16.14
CA ARG A 110 -1.73 -16.55 17.17
C ARG A 110 -2.57 -15.49 17.90
N SER A 111 -2.18 -14.23 17.78
CA SER A 111 -2.93 -13.14 18.40
C SER A 111 -4.23 -12.93 17.65
N THR A 112 -5.34 -13.06 18.32
CA THR A 112 -6.67 -12.73 17.78
C THR A 112 -6.79 -11.24 17.49
N THR A 113 -6.00 -10.39 18.16
CA THR A 113 -5.94 -8.95 17.90
C THR A 113 -4.56 -8.56 17.41
N ARG A 114 -4.50 -7.93 16.25
CA ARG A 114 -3.25 -7.48 15.61
C ARG A 114 -3.25 -5.97 15.47
N PHE A 115 -2.13 -5.36 15.84
CA PHE A 115 -1.86 -3.94 15.64
C PHE A 115 -0.79 -3.78 14.57
N SER A 116 -1.00 -2.86 13.66
CA SER A 116 0.00 -2.48 12.67
C SER A 116 -0.11 -1.00 12.35
N GLY A 117 0.93 -0.42 11.79
CA GLY A 117 0.87 0.97 11.40
C GLY A 117 2.12 1.41 10.65
N ASN A 118 2.05 2.63 10.22
CA ASN A 118 3.17 3.32 9.61
C ASN A 118 3.17 4.79 10.00
N ALA A 119 4.35 5.37 10.04
CA ALA A 119 4.55 6.81 10.14
C ALA A 119 5.57 7.22 9.07
N SER A 120 5.40 8.39 8.49
CA SER A 120 6.37 8.96 7.55
C SER A 120 6.58 10.44 7.81
N ALA A 121 7.80 10.89 7.52
CA ALA A 121 8.16 12.29 7.47
C ALA A 121 8.86 12.53 6.14
N SER A 122 8.48 13.58 5.42
CA SER A 122 9.12 13.97 4.17
C SER A 122 9.30 15.48 4.06
N VAL A 123 10.22 15.85 3.19
CA VAL A 123 10.38 17.22 2.70
C VAL A 123 10.08 17.19 1.22
N THR A 124 9.22 18.08 0.77
CA THR A 124 8.86 18.27 -0.64
C THR A 124 9.33 19.62 -1.12
N TYR A 125 9.56 19.71 -2.41
CA TYR A 125 9.70 20.96 -3.15
C TYR A 125 8.84 20.87 -4.41
N GLU A 126 8.08 21.92 -4.69
CA GLU A 126 7.14 22.00 -5.80
C GLU A 126 7.32 23.37 -6.49
N ASP A 127 7.27 23.38 -7.82
CA ASP A 127 7.34 24.62 -8.60
C ASP A 127 6.01 25.39 -8.60
N ASP A 128 4.92 24.70 -8.21
CA ASP A 128 3.62 25.30 -7.88
C ASP A 128 3.05 24.64 -6.63
N ALA A 129 3.45 25.11 -5.48
CA ALA A 129 3.04 24.57 -4.19
C ALA A 129 1.54 24.77 -3.90
N ALA A 130 0.91 25.76 -4.50
CA ALA A 130 -0.51 26.02 -4.41
C ALA A 130 -1.33 25.15 -5.36
N GLY A 131 -0.84 24.90 -6.59
CA GLY A 131 -1.48 24.02 -7.56
C GLY A 131 -1.56 22.56 -7.09
N ALA A 132 -0.59 22.10 -6.32
CA ALA A 132 -0.62 20.78 -5.69
C ALA A 132 -1.85 20.57 -4.81
N LEU A 133 -2.36 21.61 -4.15
CA LEU A 133 -3.59 21.57 -3.34
C LEU A 133 -4.83 21.35 -4.19
N THR A 134 -4.92 22.00 -5.34
CA THR A 134 -6.09 21.86 -6.22
C THR A 134 -6.23 20.47 -6.80
N THR A 135 -5.12 19.79 -7.07
CA THR A 135 -5.11 18.40 -7.57
C THR A 135 -5.58 17.42 -6.53
N GLN A 136 -5.08 17.58 -5.31
CA GLN A 136 -5.26 16.60 -4.26
C GLN A 136 -6.63 16.68 -3.60
N PHE A 137 -7.20 17.90 -3.48
CA PHE A 137 -8.39 18.14 -2.64
C PHE A 137 -9.59 18.71 -3.38
N ASP A 138 -9.51 18.82 -4.70
CA ASP A 138 -10.59 19.37 -5.53
C ASP A 138 -10.95 20.82 -5.18
N SER A 139 -9.99 21.56 -4.64
CA SER A 139 -10.16 22.96 -4.28
C SER A 139 -10.37 23.80 -5.54
N LEU A 140 -11.44 24.61 -5.55
CA LEU A 140 -11.67 25.61 -6.59
C LEU A 140 -10.86 26.89 -6.39
N PHE A 141 -10.33 27.06 -5.19
CA PHE A 141 -9.56 28.22 -4.78
C PHE A 141 -8.07 27.87 -4.70
N ALA A 142 -7.44 27.60 -5.86
CA ALA A 142 -6.03 27.80 -5.93
C ALA A 142 -5.77 29.31 -5.84
N PRO A 143 -4.81 29.77 -5.03
CA PRO A 143 -4.36 31.15 -5.16
C PRO A 143 -3.97 31.40 -6.61
N PRO A 144 -4.30 32.57 -7.20
CA PRO A 144 -4.03 32.86 -8.60
C PRO A 144 -2.52 33.07 -8.88
N VAL A 145 -1.68 32.84 -7.92
CA VAL A 145 -0.22 33.00 -7.99
C VAL A 145 0.42 31.64 -7.81
N SER A 146 1.09 31.16 -8.89
CA SER A 146 1.98 30.03 -8.79
C SER A 146 3.19 30.43 -7.96
N GLU A 147 3.39 29.78 -6.82
CA GLU A 147 4.53 30.02 -5.94
C GLU A 147 5.31 28.72 -5.78
N GLU A 148 6.59 28.77 -6.18
CA GLU A 148 7.53 27.69 -5.89
C GLU A 148 7.82 27.61 -4.39
N GLY A 149 7.86 26.42 -3.85
CA GLY A 149 8.16 26.29 -2.44
C GLY A 149 8.33 24.88 -1.93
N GLY A 150 8.79 24.81 -0.70
CA GLY A 150 8.96 23.56 0.02
C GLY A 150 7.92 23.38 1.12
N ALA A 151 7.71 22.13 1.50
CA ALA A 151 6.88 21.78 2.64
C ALA A 151 7.47 20.60 3.42
N ALA A 152 7.19 20.59 4.73
CA ALA A 152 7.33 19.41 5.56
C ALA A 152 6.01 18.64 5.53
N VAL A 153 6.07 17.32 5.36
CA VAL A 153 4.89 16.46 5.37
C VAL A 153 5.05 15.36 6.40
N PHE A 154 4.05 15.21 7.26
CA PHE A 154 3.95 14.13 8.22
C PHE A 154 2.69 13.32 7.96
N ALA A 155 2.81 12.00 7.97
CA ALA A 155 1.65 11.14 7.90
C ALA A 155 1.82 9.95 8.83
N ALA A 156 0.73 9.52 9.47
CA ALA A 156 0.72 8.35 10.32
C ALA A 156 -0.62 7.61 10.17
N ARG A 157 -0.57 6.28 10.27
CA ARG A 157 -1.76 5.43 10.33
C ARG A 157 -1.55 4.30 11.32
N LEU A 158 -2.51 4.09 12.18
CA LEU A 158 -2.62 2.95 13.07
C LEU A 158 -3.80 2.08 12.63
N ASN A 159 -3.58 0.77 12.59
CA ASN A 159 -4.59 -0.20 12.25
C ASN A 159 -4.71 -1.24 13.36
N ILE A 160 -5.93 -1.66 13.63
CA ILE A 160 -6.28 -2.77 14.50
C ILE A 160 -7.11 -3.76 13.70
N ALA A 161 -6.87 -5.05 13.87
CA ALA A 161 -7.71 -6.11 13.36
C ALA A 161 -7.90 -7.16 14.44
N HIS A 162 -9.14 -7.60 14.63
CA HIS A 162 -9.51 -8.61 15.60
C HIS A 162 -10.23 -9.75 14.89
N ASP A 163 -9.64 -10.94 14.93
CA ASP A 163 -10.21 -12.14 14.31
C ASP A 163 -11.48 -12.54 15.07
N LEU A 164 -12.56 -12.75 14.34
CA LEU A 164 -13.84 -13.15 14.89
C LEU A 164 -13.86 -14.67 15.12
N ASP A 165 -14.29 -15.08 16.31
CA ASP A 165 -14.23 -16.45 16.82
C ASP A 165 -14.48 -17.55 15.79
N GLY A 166 -13.48 -18.40 15.57
CA GLY A 166 -13.57 -19.68 14.87
C GLY A 166 -14.04 -19.64 13.42
N ALA A 167 -14.50 -18.53 12.94
CA ALA A 167 -14.87 -18.34 11.54
C ALA A 167 -13.62 -18.00 10.73
N ALA A 168 -13.01 -19.01 10.15
CA ALA A 168 -11.79 -18.87 9.36
C ALA A 168 -11.86 -17.68 8.38
N GLY A 169 -11.03 -16.69 8.63
CA GLY A 169 -10.81 -15.55 7.75
C GLY A 169 -11.66 -14.31 7.99
N TYR A 170 -12.58 -14.30 8.95
CA TYR A 170 -13.35 -13.08 9.30
C TYR A 170 -12.65 -12.29 10.40
N ALA A 171 -12.61 -10.96 10.23
CA ALA A 171 -12.09 -10.05 11.24
C ALA A 171 -12.90 -8.75 11.28
N ALA A 172 -13.05 -8.18 12.48
CA ALA A 172 -13.37 -6.78 12.64
C ALA A 172 -12.08 -5.95 12.54
N PHE A 173 -12.13 -4.82 11.89
CA PHE A 173 -10.96 -3.94 11.79
C PHE A 173 -11.32 -2.49 12.02
N GLY A 174 -10.31 -1.71 12.38
CA GLY A 174 -10.39 -0.27 12.46
C GLY A 174 -9.06 0.37 12.10
N SER A 175 -9.11 1.60 11.65
CA SER A 175 -7.92 2.42 11.44
C SER A 175 -8.18 3.87 11.81
N ILE A 176 -7.11 4.54 12.23
CA ILE A 176 -7.05 5.99 12.39
C ILE A 176 -5.83 6.49 11.63
N GLY A 177 -6.00 7.53 10.86
CA GLY A 177 -4.95 8.15 10.06
C GLY A 177 -4.91 9.66 10.26
N GLY A 178 -3.72 10.23 10.06
CA GLY A 178 -3.48 11.66 10.03
C GLY A 178 -2.43 12.02 8.98
N TYR A 179 -2.61 13.18 8.40
CA TYR A 179 -1.71 13.79 7.43
C TYR A 179 -1.63 15.28 7.73
N ASP A 180 -0.41 15.81 7.74
CA ASP A 180 -0.11 17.22 7.92
C ASP A 180 0.92 17.63 6.88
N ARG A 181 0.63 18.68 6.11
CA ARG A 181 1.55 19.35 5.21
C ARG A 181 1.63 20.80 5.64
N SER A 182 2.81 21.21 6.02
CA SER A 182 3.12 22.59 6.42
C SER A 182 4.15 23.15 5.46
N THR A 183 3.79 24.21 4.73
CA THR A 183 4.67 24.91 3.81
C THR A 183 5.74 25.69 4.55
N PHE A 184 6.88 25.86 3.92
CA PHE A 184 7.94 26.76 4.38
C PHE A 184 7.64 28.17 3.85
N ASP A 185 8.16 29.15 4.54
CA ASP A 185 7.91 30.56 4.24
C ASP A 185 6.41 30.92 4.34
N ASP A 186 6.01 32.05 3.84
CA ASP A 186 4.62 32.54 3.91
C ASP A 186 3.73 32.03 2.75
N ILE A 187 3.99 30.81 2.28
CA ILE A 187 3.22 30.21 1.18
C ILE A 187 1.92 29.59 1.74
N ASP A 188 0.79 29.99 1.17
CA ASP A 188 -0.51 29.45 1.50
C ASP A 188 -0.71 28.04 0.93
N GLY A 189 -0.25 27.02 1.68
CA GLY A 189 -0.24 25.62 1.22
C GLY A 189 -0.42 24.60 2.34
N ASN A 190 -0.85 25.02 3.52
CA ASN A 190 -1.06 24.13 4.66
C ASN A 190 -2.27 23.22 4.46
N VAL A 191 -2.09 21.92 4.76
CA VAL A 191 -3.15 20.92 4.68
C VAL A 191 -3.10 19.99 5.86
N ARG A 192 -4.21 19.82 6.57
CA ARG A 192 -4.35 18.76 7.58
C ARG A 192 -5.51 17.85 7.22
N ARG A 193 -5.31 16.57 7.38
CA ARG A 193 -6.37 15.58 7.19
C ARG A 193 -6.35 14.56 8.30
N GLY A 194 -7.53 14.26 8.86
CA GLY A 194 -7.74 13.14 9.75
C GLY A 194 -8.74 12.16 9.14
N ASP A 195 -8.54 10.87 9.35
CA ASP A 195 -9.50 9.86 8.91
C ASP A 195 -9.63 8.72 9.93
N ILE A 196 -10.83 8.19 10.01
CA ILE A 196 -11.14 6.96 10.75
C ILE A 196 -11.91 6.01 9.84
N GLU A 197 -11.64 4.73 9.99
CA GLU A 197 -12.33 3.66 9.27
C GLU A 197 -12.59 2.50 10.22
N ALA A 198 -13.77 1.89 10.17
CA ALA A 198 -14.10 0.69 10.94
C ALA A 198 -15.03 -0.21 10.14
N GLY A 199 -14.81 -1.51 10.20
CA GLY A 199 -15.56 -2.43 9.38
C GLY A 199 -15.29 -3.91 9.64
N LEU A 200 -15.78 -4.71 8.72
CA LEU A 200 -15.61 -6.15 8.68
C LEU A 200 -14.82 -6.55 7.44
N SER A 201 -13.98 -7.54 7.60
CA SER A 201 -13.20 -8.12 6.51
C SER A 201 -13.28 -9.63 6.51
N TYR A 202 -13.11 -10.19 5.32
CA TYR A 202 -12.92 -11.62 5.11
C TYR A 202 -11.67 -11.84 4.27
N THR A 203 -10.84 -12.79 4.68
CA THR A 203 -9.66 -13.21 3.94
C THR A 203 -9.70 -14.71 3.72
N GLY A 204 -10.01 -15.13 2.51
CA GLY A 204 -9.95 -16.50 2.06
C GLY A 204 -8.71 -16.78 1.23
N ARG A 205 -8.57 -18.02 0.77
CA ARG A 205 -7.41 -18.47 -0.01
C ARG A 205 -7.27 -17.78 -1.37
N LEU A 206 -8.40 -17.55 -2.05
CA LEU A 206 -8.42 -16.97 -3.41
C LEU A 206 -9.12 -15.63 -3.47
N ASN A 207 -9.89 -15.28 -2.46
CA ASN A 207 -10.67 -14.05 -2.42
C ASN A 207 -10.56 -13.39 -1.04
N SER A 208 -10.71 -12.09 -1.03
CA SER A 208 -10.87 -11.30 0.19
C SER A 208 -11.84 -10.16 -0.08
N TRP A 209 -12.54 -9.70 0.93
CA TRP A 209 -13.37 -8.51 0.85
C TRP A 209 -13.37 -7.77 2.19
N ASN A 210 -13.69 -6.50 2.14
CA ASN A 210 -14.01 -5.70 3.31
C ASN A 210 -15.16 -4.74 3.01
N VAL A 211 -15.88 -4.39 4.07
CA VAL A 211 -16.89 -3.33 4.08
C VAL A 211 -16.67 -2.51 5.34
N SER A 212 -16.66 -1.20 5.21
CA SER A 212 -16.35 -0.28 6.29
C SER A 212 -17.18 1.00 6.23
N ALA A 213 -17.39 1.60 7.39
CA ALA A 213 -17.76 3.00 7.52
C ALA A 213 -16.47 3.83 7.56
N VAL A 214 -16.51 5.00 6.95
CA VAL A 214 -15.39 5.95 6.89
C VAL A 214 -15.88 7.33 7.33
N ALA A 215 -15.02 8.06 8.05
CA ALA A 215 -15.20 9.48 8.30
C ALA A 215 -13.86 10.19 8.11
N ARG A 216 -13.88 11.36 7.46
CA ARG A 216 -12.71 12.16 7.17
C ARG A 216 -13.00 13.64 7.46
N ALA A 217 -11.97 14.35 7.89
CA ALA A 217 -11.98 15.79 8.00
C ALA A 217 -10.73 16.34 7.31
N LEU A 218 -10.88 17.45 6.66
CA LEU A 218 -9.84 18.16 5.93
C LEU A 218 -9.88 19.63 6.30
N ASP A 219 -8.74 20.15 6.75
CA ASP A 219 -8.49 21.57 6.94
C ASP A 219 -7.56 22.06 5.82
N LEU A 220 -7.86 23.18 5.25
CA LEU A 220 -7.02 23.91 4.29
C LEU A 220 -6.68 25.28 4.86
N LEU A 221 -5.42 25.69 4.72
CA LEU A 221 -4.94 27.00 5.17
C LEU A 221 -5.24 27.26 6.64
N ASP A 222 -5.17 26.19 7.46
CA ASP A 222 -5.45 26.16 8.90
C ASP A 222 -6.94 26.33 9.29
N ASP A 223 -7.84 26.39 8.32
CA ASP A 223 -9.29 26.47 8.54
C ASP A 223 -10.00 25.15 8.14
N PRO A 224 -11.09 24.76 8.84
CA PRO A 224 -11.91 23.64 8.43
C PRO A 224 -12.43 23.82 7.01
N TYR A 225 -12.28 22.80 6.16
CA TYR A 225 -12.67 22.90 4.75
C TYR A 225 -13.73 21.88 4.36
N MET A 226 -13.55 20.61 4.74
CA MET A 226 -14.46 19.56 4.30
C MET A 226 -14.55 18.43 5.32
N ARG A 227 -15.73 17.86 5.45
CA ARG A 227 -15.98 16.62 6.18
C ARG A 227 -16.65 15.59 5.28
N GLU A 228 -16.25 14.33 5.43
CA GLU A 228 -16.85 13.22 4.71
C GLU A 228 -17.29 12.13 5.69
N VAL A 229 -18.46 11.54 5.44
CA VAL A 229 -18.93 10.34 6.14
C VAL A 229 -19.58 9.42 5.13
N GLY A 230 -19.28 8.13 5.18
CA GLY A 230 -19.87 7.19 4.25
C GLY A 230 -19.44 5.74 4.41
N LEU A 231 -19.62 5.00 3.34
CA LEU A 231 -19.32 3.57 3.27
C LEU A 231 -18.33 3.28 2.16
N LYS A 232 -17.51 2.27 2.41
CA LYS A 232 -16.53 1.77 1.47
C LYS A 232 -16.60 0.25 1.42
N ALA A 233 -16.50 -0.32 0.24
CA ALA A 233 -16.40 -1.76 0.03
C ALA A 233 -15.27 -2.07 -0.93
N GLN A 234 -14.57 -3.17 -0.68
CA GLN A 234 -13.51 -3.66 -1.55
C GLN A 234 -13.57 -5.18 -1.62
N ALA A 235 -13.40 -5.72 -2.82
CA ALA A 235 -13.23 -7.14 -3.06
C ALA A 235 -11.97 -7.38 -3.89
N ARG A 236 -11.27 -8.49 -3.62
CA ARG A 236 -10.11 -8.95 -4.38
C ARG A 236 -10.25 -10.43 -4.63
N TRP A 237 -9.88 -10.88 -5.83
CA TRP A 237 -9.87 -12.29 -6.19
C TRP A 237 -8.63 -12.62 -7.03
N ARG A 238 -7.99 -13.70 -6.63
CA ARG A 238 -6.80 -14.21 -7.28
C ARG A 238 -7.23 -15.26 -8.31
N THR A 239 -6.96 -15.00 -9.57
CA THR A 239 -7.27 -15.92 -10.68
C THR A 239 -6.10 -16.84 -11.01
N SER A 240 -4.88 -16.44 -10.65
CA SER A 240 -3.68 -17.26 -10.78
C SER A 240 -2.65 -16.86 -9.71
N ASN A 241 -1.53 -17.57 -9.64
CA ASN A 241 -0.43 -17.17 -8.75
C ASN A 241 0.19 -15.80 -9.11
N ALA A 242 -0.03 -15.33 -10.34
CA ALA A 242 0.50 -14.06 -10.83
C ALA A 242 -0.54 -12.95 -10.89
N THR A 243 -1.85 -13.27 -11.03
CA THR A 243 -2.88 -12.27 -11.35
C THR A 243 -3.91 -12.16 -10.24
N THR A 244 -4.15 -10.93 -9.82
CA THR A 244 -5.21 -10.57 -8.87
C THR A 244 -6.04 -9.44 -9.46
N PHE A 245 -7.36 -9.59 -9.41
CA PHE A 245 -8.32 -8.53 -9.71
C PHE A 245 -8.81 -7.90 -8.41
N SER A 246 -9.25 -6.64 -8.50
CA SER A 246 -9.88 -5.91 -7.40
C SER A 246 -11.06 -5.10 -7.92
N LEU A 247 -12.09 -5.01 -7.11
CA LEU A 247 -13.22 -4.09 -7.27
C LEU A 247 -13.34 -3.30 -5.98
N SER A 248 -13.44 -1.99 -6.07
CA SER A 248 -13.72 -1.13 -4.92
C SER A 248 -14.81 -0.13 -5.25
N GLY A 249 -15.59 0.22 -4.25
CA GLY A 249 -16.60 1.26 -4.30
C GLY A 249 -16.60 2.05 -3.02
N GLU A 250 -16.88 3.34 -3.12
CA GLU A 250 -17.05 4.25 -2.00
C GLU A 250 -18.24 5.16 -2.28
N ALA A 251 -19.03 5.44 -1.25
CA ALA A 251 -20.12 6.39 -1.29
C ALA A 251 -20.02 7.24 -0.02
N VAL A 252 -19.77 8.54 -0.16
CA VAL A 252 -19.57 9.46 0.95
C VAL A 252 -20.45 10.71 0.76
N SER A 253 -21.05 11.17 1.85
CA SER A 253 -21.63 12.50 1.95
C SER A 253 -20.51 13.47 2.29
N GLN A 254 -20.40 14.54 1.54
CA GLN A 254 -19.43 15.61 1.72
C GLN A 254 -20.17 16.87 2.23
N THR A 255 -19.62 17.50 3.26
CA THR A 255 -20.05 18.81 3.75
C THR A 255 -18.85 19.72 3.75
N PHE A 256 -18.98 20.88 3.16
CA PHE A 256 -17.93 21.87 3.03
C PHE A 256 -18.16 23.02 4.01
N ASP A 257 -17.12 23.31 4.80
CA ASP A 257 -17.07 24.52 5.62
C ASP A 257 -16.27 25.56 4.80
N GLU A 258 -16.90 26.66 4.37
CA GLU A 258 -16.23 27.71 3.58
C GLU A 258 -15.88 28.90 4.47
N PRO A 259 -14.64 29.03 4.94
CA PRO A 259 -14.22 30.20 5.72
C PRO A 259 -14.02 31.41 4.82
N GLY A 260 -14.63 32.51 5.17
CA GLY A 260 -14.24 33.86 4.76
C GLY A 260 -14.67 34.36 3.38
N VAL A 261 -15.57 33.67 2.71
CA VAL A 261 -16.11 34.10 1.40
C VAL A 261 -17.46 34.87 1.54
N ASP A 262 -17.71 35.48 2.68
CA ASP A 262 -18.95 36.18 3.00
C ASP A 262 -19.39 37.24 1.97
N ALA A 263 -18.47 37.79 1.19
CA ALA A 263 -18.77 38.72 0.12
C ALA A 263 -19.19 38.08 -1.21
N LEU A 264 -18.74 36.85 -1.47
CA LEU A 264 -19.14 36.01 -2.61
C LEU A 264 -20.13 34.90 -2.19
N ALA A 265 -20.30 34.66 -0.90
CA ALA A 265 -21.16 33.63 -0.29
C ALA A 265 -22.66 33.81 -0.63
N LEU A 266 -23.07 34.94 -1.15
CA LEU A 266 -24.40 35.12 -1.78
C LEU A 266 -24.63 34.19 -2.98
N PHE A 267 -23.56 33.57 -3.49
CA PHE A 267 -23.59 32.73 -4.69
C PHE A 267 -22.90 31.36 -4.57
N ILE A 268 -22.15 31.09 -3.50
CA ILE A 268 -21.27 29.90 -3.46
C ILE A 268 -21.33 29.10 -2.15
N GLY A 269 -21.84 29.66 -1.05
CA GLY A 269 -21.82 29.02 0.27
C GLY A 269 -22.71 27.79 0.37
N GLY A 270 -22.21 26.66 0.81
CA GLY A 270 -22.96 25.44 1.11
C GLY A 270 -23.34 24.57 -0.08
N ASP A 271 -23.26 25.08 -1.29
CA ASP A 271 -23.78 24.43 -2.50
C ASP A 271 -22.88 23.34 -3.05
N ARG A 272 -21.67 23.17 -2.50
CA ARG A 272 -20.73 22.08 -2.81
C ARG A 272 -21.04 20.80 -2.05
N ASP A 273 -21.88 20.87 -1.05
CA ASP A 273 -22.35 19.72 -0.30
C ASP A 273 -22.98 18.68 -1.23
N GLY A 274 -23.02 17.45 -0.79
CA GLY A 274 -23.68 16.40 -1.55
C GLY A 274 -22.97 15.07 -1.47
N TRP A 275 -23.31 14.17 -2.37
CA TRP A 275 -22.78 12.82 -2.39
C TRP A 275 -21.69 12.64 -3.43
N ARG A 276 -20.63 11.89 -3.06
CA ARG A 276 -19.61 11.42 -4.01
C ARG A 276 -19.60 9.90 -4.04
N TYR A 277 -19.59 9.36 -5.23
CA TYR A 277 -19.50 7.93 -5.52
C TYR A 277 -18.26 7.65 -6.34
N ASP A 278 -17.51 6.63 -5.92
CA ASP A 278 -16.32 6.15 -6.62
C ASP A 278 -16.43 4.65 -6.85
N VAL A 279 -16.18 4.19 -8.06
CA VAL A 279 -16.08 2.76 -8.39
C VAL A 279 -14.80 2.52 -9.18
N ASN A 280 -13.99 1.52 -8.76
CA ASN A 280 -12.75 1.19 -9.43
C ASN A 280 -12.61 -0.31 -9.64
N LEU A 281 -12.25 -0.71 -10.86
CA LEU A 281 -11.86 -2.07 -11.23
C LEU A 281 -10.36 -2.09 -11.52
N GLY A 282 -9.62 -2.98 -10.86
CA GLY A 282 -8.18 -3.08 -10.99
C GLY A 282 -7.72 -4.50 -11.31
N MET A 283 -6.57 -4.58 -11.95
CA MET A 283 -5.81 -5.82 -12.14
C MET A 283 -4.36 -5.57 -11.73
N THR A 284 -3.80 -6.50 -10.98
CA THR A 284 -2.36 -6.55 -10.70
C THR A 284 -1.82 -7.87 -11.22
N HIS A 285 -0.76 -7.79 -12.03
CA HIS A 285 -0.06 -8.96 -12.56
C HIS A 285 1.39 -8.96 -12.10
N ARG A 286 1.82 -10.08 -11.49
CA ARG A 286 3.21 -10.30 -11.11
C ARG A 286 3.98 -10.79 -12.32
N LEU A 287 4.96 -10.01 -12.77
CA LEU A 287 5.82 -10.36 -13.90
C LEU A 287 6.86 -11.41 -13.50
N ASP A 288 7.39 -11.26 -12.29
CA ASP A 288 8.33 -12.18 -11.66
C ASP A 288 8.24 -12.10 -10.12
N ALA A 289 9.19 -12.69 -9.39
CA ALA A 289 9.20 -12.69 -7.92
C ALA A 289 9.36 -11.28 -7.31
N ARG A 290 9.76 -10.27 -8.08
CA ARG A 290 10.12 -8.94 -7.61
C ARG A 290 9.46 -7.81 -8.36
N SER A 291 8.87 -8.09 -9.52
CA SER A 291 8.29 -7.10 -10.41
C SER A 291 6.81 -7.34 -10.59
N SER A 292 6.03 -6.28 -10.57
CA SER A 292 4.59 -6.31 -10.82
C SER A 292 4.14 -5.10 -11.63
N PHE A 293 3.09 -5.31 -12.37
CA PHE A 293 2.38 -4.28 -13.13
C PHE A 293 0.92 -4.26 -12.68
N GLY A 294 0.36 -3.08 -12.57
CA GLY A 294 -1.05 -2.88 -12.24
C GLY A 294 -1.71 -1.89 -13.19
N VAL A 295 -2.97 -2.11 -13.48
CA VAL A 295 -3.83 -1.18 -14.18
C VAL A 295 -5.17 -1.13 -13.46
N SER A 296 -5.77 0.05 -13.38
CA SER A 296 -7.14 0.20 -12.89
C SER A 296 -7.87 1.23 -13.73
N ALA A 297 -9.18 1.02 -13.87
CA ALA A 297 -10.11 1.97 -14.46
C ALA A 297 -11.25 2.20 -13.47
N GLY A 298 -11.71 3.44 -13.38
CA GLY A 298 -12.75 3.82 -12.44
C GLY A 298 -13.71 4.84 -13.03
N TRP A 299 -14.74 5.08 -12.27
CA TRP A 299 -15.72 6.13 -12.49
C TRP A 299 -15.93 6.89 -11.18
N GLN A 300 -15.96 8.20 -11.25
CA GLN A 300 -16.32 9.09 -10.15
C GLN A 300 -17.57 9.87 -10.53
N ASP A 301 -18.46 10.07 -9.56
CA ASP A 301 -19.68 10.86 -9.69
C ASP A 301 -19.83 11.69 -8.41
N LYS A 302 -19.93 12.99 -8.56
CA LYS A 302 -20.21 13.96 -7.48
C LYS A 302 -21.53 14.62 -7.75
N GLN A 303 -22.50 14.35 -6.91
CA GLN A 303 -23.81 14.98 -6.92
C GLN A 303 -23.81 16.13 -5.89
N ALA A 304 -23.52 17.35 -6.34
CA ALA A 304 -23.51 18.53 -5.50
C ALA A 304 -24.91 19.16 -5.44
N ASP A 305 -25.22 19.83 -4.32
CA ASP A 305 -26.49 20.56 -4.15
C ASP A 305 -26.64 21.72 -5.15
N TYR A 306 -25.49 22.28 -5.59
CA TYR A 306 -25.45 23.24 -6.70
C TYR A 306 -24.85 22.55 -7.94
N GLU A 307 -25.64 22.34 -8.98
CA GLU A 307 -25.29 21.58 -10.17
C GLU A 307 -23.93 21.91 -10.79
N PRO A 308 -23.45 23.17 -10.89
CA PRO A 308 -22.14 23.49 -11.42
C PRO A 308 -20.95 22.90 -10.63
N PHE A 309 -21.16 22.41 -9.43
CA PHE A 309 -20.16 21.67 -8.64
C PHE A 309 -20.32 20.15 -8.71
N GLY A 310 -21.41 19.68 -9.32
CA GLY A 310 -21.59 18.29 -9.69
C GLY A 310 -20.71 17.95 -10.90
N TYR A 311 -20.17 16.75 -10.91
CA TYR A 311 -19.37 16.25 -12.03
C TYR A 311 -19.35 14.74 -12.05
N SER A 312 -19.08 14.18 -13.23
CA SER A 312 -18.81 12.75 -13.34
C SER A 312 -17.74 12.46 -14.40
N GLY A 313 -17.15 11.28 -14.33
CA GLY A 313 -16.24 10.87 -15.38
C GLY A 313 -15.35 9.67 -15.06
N PRO A 314 -14.76 9.10 -16.13
CA PRO A 314 -13.86 7.97 -16.04
C PRO A 314 -12.44 8.39 -15.61
N GLY A 315 -11.70 7.41 -15.12
CA GLY A 315 -10.26 7.55 -14.86
C GLY A 315 -9.52 6.26 -15.13
N ILE A 316 -8.23 6.37 -15.42
CA ILE A 316 -7.33 5.23 -15.59
C ILE A 316 -6.05 5.47 -14.79
N GLN A 317 -5.51 4.42 -14.20
CA GLN A 317 -4.25 4.45 -13.48
C GLN A 317 -3.40 3.25 -13.83
N VAL A 318 -2.10 3.47 -13.96
CA VAL A 318 -1.09 2.43 -14.18
C VAL A 318 -0.04 2.49 -13.08
N ARG A 319 0.51 1.32 -12.73
CA ARG A 319 1.58 1.18 -11.73
C ARG A 319 2.56 0.11 -12.18
N TYR A 320 3.83 0.40 -11.99
CA TYR A 320 4.91 -0.57 -12.13
C TYR A 320 5.75 -0.55 -10.87
N TYR A 321 6.13 -1.72 -10.39
CA TYR A 321 7.01 -1.87 -9.23
C TYR A 321 8.04 -2.95 -9.52
N THR A 322 9.29 -2.70 -9.16
CA THR A 322 10.34 -3.71 -9.16
C THR A 322 11.29 -3.51 -7.99
N SER A 323 11.85 -4.59 -7.48
CA SER A 323 12.79 -4.53 -6.36
C SER A 323 14.02 -5.43 -6.58
N SER A 324 15.13 -5.06 -5.95
CA SER A 324 16.35 -5.84 -5.90
C SER A 324 16.33 -6.88 -4.76
N ARG A 325 17.30 -7.78 -4.74
CA ARG A 325 17.49 -8.73 -3.61
C ARG A 325 17.82 -8.04 -2.28
N ARG A 326 18.33 -6.81 -2.32
CA ARG A 326 18.68 -6.02 -1.13
C ARG A 326 17.55 -5.11 -0.67
N GLY A 327 16.36 -5.20 -1.30
CA GLY A 327 15.18 -4.40 -0.95
C GLY A 327 15.14 -3.00 -1.56
N GLN A 328 16.14 -2.61 -2.36
CA GLN A 328 16.02 -1.37 -3.15
C GLN A 328 14.92 -1.55 -4.19
N TYR A 329 14.15 -0.51 -4.45
CA TYR A 329 13.03 -0.58 -5.38
C TYR A 329 12.91 0.65 -6.28
N LEU A 330 12.26 0.42 -7.41
CA LEU A 330 11.73 1.44 -8.31
C LEU A 330 10.21 1.27 -8.37
N ALA A 331 9.49 2.36 -8.17
CA ALA A 331 8.05 2.44 -8.35
C ALA A 331 7.72 3.56 -9.34
N ILE A 332 6.91 3.24 -10.33
CA ILE A 332 6.41 4.20 -11.31
C ILE A 332 4.89 4.11 -11.29
N SER A 333 4.22 5.23 -11.19
CA SER A 333 2.76 5.30 -11.26
C SER A 333 2.33 6.55 -11.99
N GLY A 334 1.15 6.50 -12.58
CA GLY A 334 0.53 7.63 -13.22
C GLY A 334 -0.91 7.34 -13.56
N GLY A 335 -1.67 8.38 -13.83
CA GLY A 335 -3.08 8.26 -14.15
C GLY A 335 -3.60 9.50 -14.84
N MET A 336 -4.79 9.32 -15.40
CA MET A 336 -5.59 10.40 -15.99
C MET A 336 -7.04 10.22 -15.57
N GLN A 337 -7.74 11.33 -15.40
CA GLN A 337 -9.16 11.40 -15.11
C GLN A 337 -9.78 12.48 -15.97
N TRP A 338 -10.92 12.19 -16.54
CA TRP A 338 -11.71 13.12 -17.36
C TRP A 338 -13.01 13.38 -16.64
N LEU A 339 -13.29 14.64 -16.33
CA LEU A 339 -14.46 15.05 -15.57
C LEU A 339 -15.29 16.02 -16.39
N GLU A 340 -16.56 15.73 -16.51
CA GLU A 340 -17.56 16.61 -17.09
C GLU A 340 -18.45 17.11 -15.98
N TYR A 341 -18.62 18.45 -15.88
CA TYR A 341 -19.45 19.08 -14.86
C TYR A 341 -20.89 19.16 -15.34
N ASP A 342 -21.84 19.08 -14.42
CA ASP A 342 -23.25 18.90 -14.74
C ASP A 342 -23.90 20.15 -15.31
N ALA A 343 -23.38 21.37 -14.97
CA ALA A 343 -23.92 22.63 -15.47
C ALA A 343 -22.80 23.70 -15.61
N PRO A 344 -23.03 24.73 -16.46
CA PRO A 344 -22.15 25.88 -16.54
C PRO A 344 -22.17 26.70 -15.25
N ASP A 345 -20.97 27.09 -14.78
CA ASP A 345 -20.87 28.04 -13.68
C ASP A 345 -20.66 29.47 -14.22
N PRO A 346 -21.64 30.34 -14.13
CA PRO A 346 -21.56 31.70 -14.68
C PRO A 346 -20.54 32.59 -13.95
N VAL A 347 -20.14 32.24 -12.71
CA VAL A 347 -19.17 32.99 -11.92
C VAL A 347 -17.74 32.68 -12.37
N PHE A 348 -17.45 31.43 -12.64
CA PHE A 348 -16.06 30.99 -12.99
C PHE A 348 -15.77 31.02 -14.47
N ILE A 349 -16.77 30.73 -15.32
CA ILE A 349 -16.55 30.58 -16.77
C ILE A 349 -17.21 31.72 -17.54
N GLY A 350 -18.16 32.47 -16.92
CA GLY A 350 -18.91 33.56 -17.53
C GLY A 350 -20.27 33.13 -18.09
N PHE A 351 -21.15 34.11 -18.30
CA PHE A 351 -22.50 33.87 -18.79
C PHE A 351 -22.47 33.31 -20.23
N GLY A 352 -23.16 32.20 -20.45
CA GLY A 352 -23.28 31.53 -21.75
C GLY A 352 -22.13 30.66 -22.16
N ALA A 353 -21.18 30.40 -21.26
CA ALA A 353 -20.13 29.39 -21.46
C ALA A 353 -20.71 27.97 -21.37
N PRO A 354 -20.05 26.95 -21.96
CA PRO A 354 -20.40 25.55 -21.77
C PRO A 354 -20.11 25.09 -20.32
N ALA A 355 -20.64 23.94 -19.94
CA ALA A 355 -20.24 23.30 -18.69
C ALA A 355 -18.72 23.04 -18.69
N ARG A 356 -18.13 23.07 -17.52
CA ARG A 356 -16.70 22.85 -17.33
C ARG A 356 -16.32 21.42 -17.66
N GLU A 357 -15.19 21.23 -18.31
CA GLU A 357 -14.54 19.96 -18.52
C GLU A 357 -13.12 20.03 -17.98
N ASP A 358 -12.71 19.03 -17.22
CA ASP A 358 -11.38 18.93 -16.65
C ASP A 358 -10.71 17.64 -17.10
N THR A 359 -9.46 17.74 -17.55
CA THR A 359 -8.55 16.59 -17.67
C THR A 359 -7.49 16.70 -16.59
N ARG A 360 -7.51 15.78 -15.62
CA ARG A 360 -6.51 15.69 -14.55
C ARG A 360 -5.51 14.61 -14.91
N SER A 361 -4.22 14.90 -14.81
CA SER A 361 -3.15 13.92 -15.01
C SER A 361 -2.11 14.00 -13.91
N TRP A 362 -1.52 12.87 -13.60
CA TRP A 362 -0.44 12.81 -12.64
C TRP A 362 0.53 11.69 -12.95
N ALA A 363 1.79 11.88 -12.55
CA ALA A 363 2.83 10.87 -12.63
C ALA A 363 3.74 10.93 -11.40
N ARG A 364 4.28 9.78 -10.99
CA ARG A 364 5.24 9.67 -9.90
C ARG A 364 6.26 8.59 -10.21
N VAL A 365 7.54 8.94 -10.07
CA VAL A 365 8.67 8.02 -10.14
C VAL A 365 9.39 8.05 -8.79
N ALA A 366 9.51 6.91 -8.14
CA ALA A 366 10.13 6.81 -6.84
C ALA A 366 11.19 5.71 -6.81
N VAL A 367 12.29 6.00 -6.15
CA VAL A 367 13.35 5.05 -5.82
C VAL A 367 13.51 5.00 -4.31
N GLY A 368 13.60 3.81 -3.76
CA GLY A 368 13.71 3.66 -2.31
C GLY A 368 14.48 2.42 -1.90
N ALA A 369 14.82 2.39 -0.63
CA ALA A 369 15.50 1.25 0.00
C ALA A 369 15.19 1.19 1.49
N PRO A 370 15.23 -0.01 2.12
CA PRO A 370 15.26 -0.10 3.56
C PRO A 370 16.56 0.52 4.09
N PHE A 371 16.49 1.15 5.27
CA PHE A 371 17.67 1.79 5.86
C PHE A 371 18.82 0.80 6.10
N SER A 372 18.50 -0.47 6.29
CA SER A 372 19.47 -1.57 6.37
C SER A 372 20.33 -1.75 5.11
N ALA A 373 19.89 -1.27 3.95
CA ALA A 373 20.68 -1.34 2.71
C ALA A 373 21.90 -0.38 2.73
N PHE A 374 21.88 0.64 3.59
CA PHE A 374 22.95 1.65 3.73
C PHE A 374 23.87 1.37 4.92
N THR A 375 23.60 0.34 5.73
CA THR A 375 24.38 0.01 6.91
C THR A 375 25.23 -1.25 6.69
N ALA A 376 26.41 -1.32 7.36
CA ALA A 376 27.28 -2.47 7.26
C ALA A 376 26.58 -3.76 7.71
N ALA A 377 26.84 -4.87 7.01
CA ALA A 377 26.36 -6.19 7.39
C ALA A 377 26.84 -6.52 8.83
N GLY A 378 25.90 -6.75 9.74
CA GLY A 378 26.17 -7.06 11.15
C GLY A 378 25.77 -5.99 12.16
N ALA A 379 25.29 -4.82 11.73
CA ALA A 379 24.69 -3.85 12.62
C ALA A 379 23.32 -4.39 13.10
N THR A 380 23.30 -4.91 14.30
CA THR A 380 22.11 -5.53 14.91
C THR A 380 21.10 -4.47 15.37
N GLY A 381 19.93 -4.48 14.77
CA GLY A 381 18.76 -3.71 15.19
C GLY A 381 17.63 -3.93 14.20
N ASP A 382 16.59 -4.64 14.61
CA ASP A 382 15.42 -4.99 13.77
C ASP A 382 14.72 -3.77 13.16
N TRP A 383 14.74 -2.62 13.85
CA TRP A 383 14.08 -1.38 13.41
C TRP A 383 14.60 -0.84 12.05
N ARG A 384 15.84 -1.16 11.65
CA ARG A 384 16.44 -0.69 10.39
C ARG A 384 15.82 -1.33 9.15
N GLN A 385 15.17 -2.47 9.28
CA GLN A 385 14.40 -3.10 8.22
C GLN A 385 13.00 -2.47 8.11
N ASP A 386 12.50 -1.95 9.22
CA ASP A 386 11.19 -1.31 9.32
C ASP A 386 11.22 0.16 8.88
N VAL A 387 12.41 0.75 8.74
CA VAL A 387 12.60 2.12 8.24
C VAL A 387 13.03 2.07 6.77
N GLY A 388 12.32 2.80 5.92
CA GLY A 388 12.62 3.00 4.51
C GLY A 388 12.97 4.45 4.21
N VAL A 389 13.86 4.65 3.24
CA VAL A 389 14.19 5.95 2.63
C VAL A 389 13.73 5.92 1.18
N GLU A 390 13.07 6.96 0.74
CA GLU A 390 12.56 7.09 -0.63
C GLU A 390 12.81 8.50 -1.15
N GLY A 391 13.29 8.60 -2.39
CA GLY A 391 13.28 9.83 -3.18
C GLY A 391 12.28 9.69 -4.33
N ALA A 392 11.51 10.73 -4.60
CA ALA A 392 10.53 10.71 -5.67
C ALA A 392 10.50 12.01 -6.46
N LEU A 393 10.11 11.90 -7.73
CA LEU A 393 9.70 13.00 -8.58
C LEU A 393 8.21 12.84 -8.88
N THR A 394 7.49 13.94 -8.84
CA THR A 394 6.06 14.01 -9.08
C THR A 394 5.74 15.02 -10.16
N TYR A 395 4.68 14.78 -10.89
CA TYR A 395 4.07 15.70 -11.82
C TYR A 395 2.57 15.64 -11.65
N GLY A 396 1.91 16.77 -11.62
CA GLY A 396 0.46 16.90 -11.59
C GLY A 396 0.02 18.00 -12.53
N ALA A 397 -1.09 17.81 -13.24
CA ALA A 397 -1.66 18.83 -14.09
C ALA A 397 -3.18 18.71 -14.14
N ARG A 398 -3.82 19.83 -14.28
CA ARG A 398 -5.25 19.97 -14.62
C ARG A 398 -5.35 20.92 -15.82
N ASP A 399 -5.92 20.39 -16.90
CA ASP A 399 -6.36 21.16 -18.07
C ASP A 399 -7.87 21.38 -17.93
N SER A 400 -8.31 22.60 -17.86
CA SER A 400 -9.70 22.97 -17.53
C SER A 400 -10.22 24.08 -18.46
N LEU A 401 -11.50 24.02 -18.80
CA LEU A 401 -12.18 25.15 -19.46
C LEU A 401 -12.29 26.38 -18.55
N ALA A 402 -12.12 26.22 -17.25
CA ALA A 402 -12.04 27.33 -16.30
C ALA A 402 -10.58 27.75 -16.08
N PRO A 403 -10.13 28.93 -16.60
CA PRO A 403 -8.72 29.31 -16.57
C PRO A 403 -8.10 29.38 -15.16
N LEU A 404 -8.90 29.65 -14.14
CA LEU A 404 -8.46 29.66 -12.74
C LEU A 404 -8.21 28.26 -12.16
N ALA A 405 -8.68 27.22 -12.86
CA ALA A 405 -8.48 25.83 -12.45
C ALA A 405 -7.36 25.14 -13.20
N ASP A 406 -6.81 25.79 -14.23
CA ASP A 406 -5.65 25.31 -14.97
C ASP A 406 -4.38 25.40 -14.11
N TYR A 407 -3.62 24.30 -14.07
CA TYR A 407 -2.29 24.32 -13.47
C TYR A 407 -1.47 23.13 -13.95
N ASP A 408 -0.17 23.24 -13.85
CA ASP A 408 0.76 22.10 -13.88
C ASP A 408 1.86 22.33 -12.84
N SER A 409 2.32 21.24 -12.26
CA SER A 409 3.35 21.31 -11.21
C SER A 409 4.26 20.08 -11.23
N TRP A 410 5.55 20.35 -11.05
CA TRP A 410 6.58 19.36 -10.79
C TRP A 410 7.03 19.43 -9.34
N GLY A 411 7.25 18.27 -8.77
CA GLY A 411 7.72 18.19 -7.38
C GLY A 411 8.83 17.17 -7.21
N ALA A 412 9.61 17.37 -6.16
CA ALA A 412 10.58 16.42 -5.65
C ALA A 412 10.31 16.15 -4.18
N GLU A 413 10.47 14.91 -3.76
CA GLU A 413 10.21 14.48 -2.38
C GLU A 413 11.36 13.60 -1.87
N LEU A 414 11.78 13.84 -0.61
CA LEU A 414 12.59 12.92 0.16
C LEU A 414 11.81 12.48 1.39
N ARG A 415 11.55 11.16 1.53
CA ARG A 415 10.68 10.58 2.54
C ARG A 415 11.40 9.54 3.38
N LEU A 416 11.19 9.59 4.69
CA LEU A 416 11.46 8.51 5.62
C LEU A 416 10.13 7.85 6.00
N THR A 417 10.10 6.53 6.02
CA THR A 417 8.90 5.76 6.43
C THR A 417 9.30 4.72 7.45
N TRP A 418 8.60 4.68 8.57
CA TRP A 418 8.69 3.64 9.57
C TRP A 418 7.41 2.79 9.54
N ARG A 419 7.56 1.45 9.57
CA ARG A 419 6.45 0.48 9.61
C ARG A 419 6.60 -0.43 10.80
N PHE A 420 5.50 -0.75 11.46
CA PHE A 420 5.50 -1.65 12.60
C PHE A 420 4.28 -2.59 12.53
N GLY A 421 4.40 -3.77 13.16
CA GLY A 421 3.29 -4.72 13.26
C GLY A 421 2.86 -5.37 11.95
N ALA A 422 3.35 -4.94 10.79
CA ALA A 422 3.05 -5.58 9.52
C ALA A 422 3.66 -6.99 9.49
N ALA A 423 2.87 -7.99 9.15
CA ALA A 423 3.39 -9.29 8.75
C ALA A 423 4.07 -9.11 7.38
N ASN A 424 5.38 -9.24 7.35
CA ASN A 424 6.16 -9.29 6.11
C ASN A 424 5.98 -10.65 5.44
#